data_35cfc44acbd93f022a33f234449ec52f
#
_entry.id   35cfc44acbd93f022a33f234449ec52f
#
_cell.length_a   1.000
_cell.length_b   1.000
_cell.length_c   1.000
_cell.angle_alpha   90.00
_cell.angle_beta   90.00
_cell.angle_gamma   90.00
#
_symmetry.space_group_name_H-M   'P 1'
#
loop_
_entity.id
_entity.type
_entity.pdbx_description
1 polymer ?
#
loop_
_entity_poly.entity_id
_entity_poly.type
_entity_poly.pdbx_seq_one_letter_code
_entity_poly.pdbx_strand_id
1 'polypeptide(L)'
;MQGRTQVAYNGSFGISTVYKNLKMLSGDEFRSVASERGISILDKGNNTNFQKEIQQTGLQQNHHVAFYGGSSTSSYRVSLGFMDRQGVILNEDMKNFTSNMNMNQKMFDGFFDCELGMFGSILKNHNLVDYQKTFYSAATFNPTYPNHKDPVTNSWDGITTASQITNPLAWMQVDDDDATSHISTHARFTFNLMKELKLVLFGAYTYNIVENSQYLPTSVWANGQAYKGTKKMESLLGNMMLTYKKGWKKHFFDVLALAELQKET
;
A
#
# COMPACT_ATOMS: atom_id res chain seq x y z
N MET A 1 1.45 16.73 -27.60
CA MET A 1 2.37 15.74 -28.21
C MET A 1 1.83 15.44 -29.60
N GLN A 2 2.55 15.79 -30.63
CA GLN A 2 2.20 15.43 -32.02
C GLN A 2 3.22 14.39 -32.48
N GLY A 3 2.79 13.20 -32.91
CA GLY A 3 3.72 12.20 -33.42
C GLY A 3 3.23 10.76 -33.31
N ARG A 4 4.11 9.84 -33.73
CA ARG A 4 3.88 8.40 -33.67
C ARG A 4 3.77 7.95 -32.20
N THR A 5 3.08 6.83 -31.98
CA THR A 5 3.05 6.14 -30.70
C THR A 5 4.47 5.91 -30.17
N GLN A 6 4.68 6.29 -28.92
CA GLN A 6 5.93 6.11 -28.20
C GLN A 6 5.71 5.16 -27.04
N VAL A 7 6.76 4.42 -26.69
CA VAL A 7 6.80 3.53 -25.54
C VAL A 7 7.89 4.01 -24.61
N ALA A 8 7.58 4.15 -23.33
CA ALA A 8 8.55 4.46 -22.30
C ALA A 8 8.52 3.34 -21.24
N TYR A 9 9.68 2.86 -20.86
CA TYR A 9 9.85 1.94 -19.76
C TYR A 9 10.80 2.53 -18.73
N ASN A 10 10.42 2.42 -17.46
CA ASN A 10 11.25 2.74 -16.32
C ASN A 10 11.24 1.56 -15.37
N GLY A 11 12.42 1.13 -14.94
CA GLY A 11 12.59 0.05 -13.97
C GLY A 11 13.61 0.42 -12.91
N SER A 12 13.40 -0.05 -11.69
CA SER A 12 14.36 0.05 -10.60
C SER A 12 14.38 -1.23 -9.78
N PHE A 13 15.55 -1.54 -9.25
CA PHE A 13 15.77 -2.63 -8.33
C PHE A 13 16.52 -2.10 -7.12
N GLY A 14 16.12 -2.51 -5.91
CA GLY A 14 16.71 -2.09 -4.65
C GLY A 14 16.93 -3.27 -3.71
N ILE A 15 17.95 -3.17 -2.89
CA ILE A 15 18.27 -4.11 -1.81
C ILE A 15 18.33 -3.31 -0.52
N SER A 16 17.69 -3.81 0.52
CA SER A 16 17.66 -3.19 1.85
C SER A 16 18.11 -4.19 2.90
N THR A 17 18.91 -3.72 3.84
CA THR A 17 19.35 -4.52 5.00
C THR A 17 19.24 -3.68 6.27
N VAL A 18 19.10 -4.32 7.41
CA VAL A 18 19.11 -3.65 8.70
C VAL A 18 20.52 -3.11 8.97
N TYR A 19 20.66 -1.80 9.11
CA TYR A 19 21.95 -1.12 9.31
C TYR A 19 22.54 -1.40 10.68
N LYS A 20 21.70 -1.44 11.75
CA LYS A 20 22.16 -1.58 13.13
C LYS A 20 21.07 -2.19 14.01
N ASN A 21 21.48 -3.13 14.86
CA ASN A 21 20.67 -3.70 15.92
C ASN A 21 20.97 -3.05 17.27
N LEU A 22 20.05 -3.17 18.22
CA LEU A 22 20.31 -2.81 19.61
C LEU A 22 21.36 -3.76 20.20
N LYS A 23 22.29 -3.22 20.99
CA LYS A 23 23.26 -4.04 21.70
C LYS A 23 22.59 -4.65 22.92
N MET A 24 22.32 -5.95 22.86
CA MET A 24 21.72 -6.73 23.92
C MET A 24 22.70 -7.82 24.38
N LEU A 25 22.47 -8.40 25.54
CA LEU A 25 23.28 -9.50 26.05
C LEU A 25 23.08 -10.75 25.16
N SER A 26 24.17 -11.40 24.80
CA SER A 26 24.15 -12.76 24.26
C SER A 26 23.70 -13.75 25.32
N GLY A 27 23.35 -15.00 24.92
CA GLY A 27 22.99 -16.06 25.88
C GLY A 27 24.09 -16.32 26.91
N ASP A 28 25.35 -16.29 26.47
CA ASP A 28 26.50 -16.52 27.38
C ASP A 28 26.72 -15.34 28.33
N GLU A 29 26.64 -14.12 27.86
CA GLU A 29 26.70 -12.92 28.72
C GLU A 29 25.52 -12.88 29.70
N PHE A 30 24.31 -13.28 29.24
CA PHE A 30 23.12 -13.35 30.09
C PHE A 30 23.31 -14.34 31.25
N ARG A 31 23.86 -15.56 30.98
CA ARG A 31 24.21 -16.57 32.02
C ARG A 31 25.24 -16.00 32.98
N SER A 32 26.30 -15.37 32.50
CA SER A 32 27.36 -14.80 33.35
C SER A 32 26.81 -13.74 34.28
N VAL A 33 26.06 -12.78 33.79
CA VAL A 33 25.44 -11.72 34.59
C VAL A 33 24.45 -12.25 35.59
N ALA A 34 23.65 -13.26 35.23
CA ALA A 34 22.71 -13.91 36.15
C ALA A 34 23.44 -14.62 37.29
N SER A 35 24.51 -15.36 36.96
CA SER A 35 25.35 -16.03 37.94
C SER A 35 26.03 -15.05 38.91
N GLU A 36 26.64 -13.99 38.40
CA GLU A 36 27.28 -12.95 39.20
C GLU A 36 26.36 -12.24 40.18
N ARG A 37 25.06 -12.11 39.78
CA ARG A 37 24.03 -11.45 40.59
C ARG A 37 23.22 -12.42 41.45
N GLY A 38 23.49 -13.73 41.39
CA GLY A 38 22.72 -14.75 42.08
C GLY A 38 21.27 -14.85 41.65
N ILE A 39 20.97 -14.48 40.36
CA ILE A 39 19.62 -14.53 39.80
C ILE A 39 19.41 -15.89 39.17
N SER A 40 18.34 -16.57 39.57
CA SER A 40 17.91 -17.81 38.92
C SER A 40 17.25 -17.48 37.58
N ILE A 41 17.72 -18.10 36.50
CA ILE A 41 17.18 -17.93 35.16
C ILE A 41 16.66 -19.28 34.62
N LEU A 42 15.67 -19.23 33.74
CA LEU A 42 15.29 -20.39 32.95
C LEU A 42 16.23 -20.47 31.75
N ASP A 43 17.24 -21.35 31.86
CA ASP A 43 18.22 -21.56 30.79
C ASP A 43 17.81 -22.74 29.91
N LYS A 44 17.69 -22.53 28.64
CA LYS A 44 17.36 -23.53 27.59
C LYS A 44 18.58 -23.98 26.79
N GLY A 45 19.78 -23.57 27.17
CA GLY A 45 21.04 -24.04 26.59
C GLY A 45 21.44 -23.38 25.24
N ASN A 46 20.65 -22.45 24.70
CA ASN A 46 20.91 -21.81 23.43
C ASN A 46 21.62 -20.46 23.58
N ASN A 47 22.03 -19.87 22.46
CA ASN A 47 22.60 -18.53 22.37
C ASN A 47 22.03 -17.85 21.12
N THR A 48 20.79 -17.38 21.22
CA THR A 48 20.00 -16.89 20.11
C THR A 48 19.96 -15.37 20.06
N ASN A 49 20.25 -14.78 18.91
CA ASN A 49 20.07 -13.35 18.66
C ASN A 49 18.73 -13.13 17.94
N PHE A 50 17.66 -12.99 18.69
CA PHE A 50 16.31 -12.87 18.16
C PHE A 50 16.11 -11.63 17.26
N GLN A 51 16.89 -10.55 17.45
CA GLN A 51 16.84 -9.41 16.53
C GLN A 51 17.32 -9.80 15.12
N LYS A 52 18.32 -10.69 15.00
CA LYS A 52 18.78 -11.19 13.69
C LYS A 52 17.83 -12.24 13.11
N GLU A 53 17.23 -13.09 13.98
CA GLU A 53 16.34 -14.17 13.55
C GLU A 53 15.04 -13.66 12.89
N ILE A 54 14.58 -12.45 13.23
CA ILE A 54 13.41 -11.84 12.61
C ILE A 54 13.72 -11.01 11.36
N GLN A 55 15.02 -10.92 10.97
CA GLN A 55 15.47 -10.07 9.87
C GLN A 55 15.75 -10.87 8.60
N GLN A 56 15.59 -10.19 7.48
CA GLN A 56 15.97 -10.69 6.17
C GLN A 56 16.54 -9.54 5.31
N THR A 57 17.12 -9.91 4.16
CA THR A 57 17.45 -8.92 3.13
C THR A 57 16.16 -8.59 2.37
N GLY A 58 15.75 -7.34 2.45
CA GLY A 58 14.60 -6.84 1.71
C GLY A 58 14.97 -6.59 0.24
N LEU A 59 14.10 -7.01 -0.66
CA LEU A 59 14.22 -6.79 -2.09
C LEU A 59 13.08 -5.89 -2.56
N GLN A 60 13.39 -4.97 -3.46
CA GLN A 60 12.39 -4.12 -4.08
C GLN A 60 12.61 -4.08 -5.59
N GLN A 61 11.53 -4.21 -6.33
CA GLN A 61 11.51 -3.97 -7.76
C GLN A 61 10.32 -3.09 -8.13
N ASN A 62 10.52 -2.21 -9.10
CA ASN A 62 9.48 -1.35 -9.61
C ASN A 62 9.63 -1.28 -11.14
N HIS A 63 8.53 -1.52 -11.85
CA HIS A 63 8.46 -1.53 -13.30
C HIS A 63 7.29 -0.67 -13.74
N HIS A 64 7.53 0.24 -14.67
CA HIS A 64 6.51 1.09 -15.23
C HIS A 64 6.68 1.16 -16.75
N VAL A 65 5.62 0.82 -17.48
CA VAL A 65 5.57 0.94 -18.93
C VAL A 65 4.46 1.92 -19.30
N ALA A 66 4.73 2.80 -20.27
CA ALA A 66 3.75 3.73 -20.77
C ALA A 66 3.76 3.76 -22.30
N PHE A 67 2.58 3.77 -22.88
CA PHE A 67 2.29 3.98 -24.30
C PHE A 67 1.59 5.31 -24.44
N TYR A 68 2.09 6.19 -25.28
CA TYR A 68 1.50 7.50 -25.48
C TYR A 68 1.72 8.00 -26.89
N GLY A 69 0.81 8.82 -27.35
CA GLY A 69 0.88 9.41 -28.69
C GLY A 69 -0.25 10.39 -28.90
N GLY A 70 -0.34 10.90 -30.11
CA GLY A 70 -1.42 11.80 -30.48
C GLY A 70 -1.16 12.61 -31.73
N SER A 71 -2.15 13.39 -32.07
CA SER A 71 -2.15 14.35 -33.19
C SER A 71 -2.44 15.77 -32.67
N SER A 72 -2.75 16.71 -33.55
CA SER A 72 -3.24 18.03 -33.16
C SER A 72 -4.62 18.01 -32.49
N THR A 73 -5.40 16.96 -32.75
CA THR A 73 -6.78 16.82 -32.26
C THR A 73 -6.97 15.70 -31.28
N SER A 74 -6.01 14.79 -31.12
CA SER A 74 -6.10 13.65 -30.21
C SER A 74 -4.83 13.48 -29.40
N SER A 75 -4.96 13.00 -28.17
CA SER A 75 -3.85 12.49 -27.38
C SER A 75 -4.30 11.35 -26.50
N TYR A 76 -3.43 10.38 -26.31
CA TYR A 76 -3.69 9.26 -25.42
C TYR A 76 -2.42 8.89 -24.65
N ARG A 77 -2.63 8.39 -23.47
CA ARG A 77 -1.59 7.77 -22.63
C ARG A 77 -2.21 6.61 -21.89
N VAL A 78 -1.60 5.44 -22.02
CA VAL A 78 -1.89 4.25 -21.23
C VAL A 78 -0.61 3.84 -20.50
N SER A 79 -0.68 3.58 -19.22
CA SER A 79 0.48 3.12 -18.48
C SER A 79 0.10 2.02 -17.49
N LEU A 80 1.03 1.10 -17.29
CA LEU A 80 0.95 0.01 -16.34
C LEU A 80 2.17 0.09 -15.42
N GLY A 81 1.94 -0.09 -14.13
CA GLY A 81 2.97 -0.13 -13.11
C GLY A 81 2.85 -1.39 -12.27
N PHE A 82 3.99 -1.94 -11.89
CA PHE A 82 4.09 -3.04 -10.95
C PHE A 82 5.22 -2.75 -9.96
N MET A 83 4.91 -2.86 -8.68
CA MET A 83 5.88 -2.76 -7.59
C MET A 83 5.74 -3.99 -6.71
N ASP A 84 6.89 -4.58 -6.36
CA ASP A 84 7.02 -5.67 -5.42
C ASP A 84 8.12 -5.29 -4.43
N ARG A 85 7.80 -5.25 -3.15
CA ARG A 85 8.71 -4.89 -2.08
C ARG A 85 8.61 -5.90 -0.96
N GLN A 86 9.73 -6.54 -0.66
CA GLN A 86 9.94 -7.34 0.52
C GLN A 86 10.62 -6.49 1.60
N GLY A 87 10.08 -6.49 2.82
CA GLY A 87 10.64 -5.78 3.96
C GLY A 87 11.92 -6.41 4.49
N VAL A 88 12.58 -5.71 5.40
CA VAL A 88 13.79 -6.20 6.10
C VAL A 88 13.45 -7.06 7.32
N ILE A 89 12.19 -7.17 7.66
CA ILE A 89 11.65 -8.08 8.66
C ILE A 89 10.91 -9.20 7.95
N LEU A 90 10.99 -10.41 8.50
CA LEU A 90 10.26 -11.57 7.98
C LEU A 90 8.77 -11.29 7.92
N ASN A 91 8.07 -11.83 6.93
CA ASN A 91 6.63 -11.70 6.73
C ASN A 91 6.13 -10.26 6.55
N GLU A 92 6.97 -9.39 6.01
CA GLU A 92 6.57 -8.06 5.59
C GLU A 92 6.77 -7.92 4.09
N ASP A 93 5.70 -7.84 3.32
CA ASP A 93 5.77 -7.60 1.87
C ASP A 93 4.62 -6.72 1.36
N MET A 94 4.83 -6.12 0.20
CA MET A 94 3.86 -5.28 -0.48
C MET A 94 3.94 -5.48 -1.98
N LYS A 95 2.79 -5.75 -2.61
CA LYS A 95 2.66 -5.81 -4.07
C LYS A 95 1.63 -4.80 -4.53
N ASN A 96 1.99 -3.99 -5.50
CA ASN A 96 1.11 -2.98 -6.06
C ASN A 96 1.11 -3.06 -7.58
N PHE A 97 -0.06 -3.25 -8.15
CA PHE A 97 -0.31 -3.14 -9.58
C PHE A 97 -1.14 -1.90 -9.85
N THR A 98 -0.73 -1.09 -10.82
CA THR A 98 -1.44 0.14 -11.21
C THR A 98 -1.66 0.18 -12.71
N SER A 99 -2.80 0.72 -13.11
CA SER A 99 -3.12 1.05 -14.49
C SER A 99 -3.64 2.48 -14.59
N ASN A 100 -3.22 3.21 -15.60
CA ASN A 100 -3.70 4.56 -15.85
C ASN A 100 -3.94 4.74 -17.34
N MET A 101 -5.10 5.29 -17.70
CA MET A 101 -5.46 5.62 -19.06
C MET A 101 -6.01 7.03 -19.10
N ASN A 102 -5.49 7.84 -20.01
CA ASN A 102 -6.01 9.18 -20.32
C ASN A 102 -6.14 9.32 -21.83
N MET A 103 -7.25 9.84 -22.28
CA MET A 103 -7.55 10.09 -23.67
C MET A 103 -8.21 11.45 -23.79
N ASN A 104 -7.73 12.26 -24.77
CA ASN A 104 -8.34 13.50 -25.13
C ASN A 104 -8.59 13.51 -26.64
N GLN A 105 -9.78 13.90 -27.05
CA GLN A 105 -10.17 13.98 -28.45
C GLN A 105 -10.94 15.28 -28.70
N LYS A 106 -10.46 16.08 -29.68
CA LYS A 106 -11.16 17.24 -30.21
C LYS A 106 -11.85 16.86 -31.50
N MET A 107 -13.09 17.24 -31.64
CA MET A 107 -13.93 16.92 -32.80
C MET A 107 -14.68 18.16 -33.27
N PHE A 108 -15.11 18.14 -34.56
CA PHE A 108 -15.92 19.20 -35.20
C PHE A 108 -15.24 20.56 -35.08
N ASP A 109 -13.97 20.64 -35.54
CA ASP A 109 -13.16 21.88 -35.53
C ASP A 109 -13.07 22.59 -34.18
N GLY A 110 -13.07 21.77 -33.07
CA GLY A 110 -12.99 22.27 -31.72
C GLY A 110 -14.32 22.67 -31.09
N PHE A 111 -15.44 22.36 -31.74
CA PHE A 111 -16.76 22.53 -31.13
C PHE A 111 -16.95 21.58 -29.94
N PHE A 112 -16.43 20.37 -30.04
CA PHE A 112 -16.57 19.33 -29.00
C PHE A 112 -15.22 18.76 -28.60
N ASP A 113 -14.92 18.80 -27.29
CA ASP A 113 -13.75 18.15 -26.70
C ASP A 113 -14.22 17.07 -25.74
N CYS A 114 -13.67 15.86 -25.90
CA CYS A 114 -13.91 14.70 -25.03
C CYS A 114 -12.63 14.33 -24.29
N GLU A 115 -12.70 14.28 -22.98
CA GLU A 115 -11.62 13.80 -22.11
C GLU A 115 -12.13 12.60 -21.32
N LEU A 116 -11.41 11.48 -21.39
CA LEU A 116 -11.69 10.26 -20.64
C LEU A 116 -10.47 9.90 -19.82
N GLY A 117 -10.69 9.55 -18.56
CA GLY A 117 -9.62 9.07 -17.69
C GLY A 117 -10.07 7.87 -16.89
N MET A 118 -9.14 6.96 -16.67
CA MET A 118 -9.31 5.79 -15.81
C MET A 118 -8.03 5.54 -15.03
N PHE A 119 -8.16 5.29 -13.75
CA PHE A 119 -7.10 4.81 -12.88
C PHE A 119 -7.59 3.57 -12.15
N GLY A 120 -6.77 2.53 -12.11
CA GLY A 120 -6.99 1.33 -11.34
C GLY A 120 -5.75 0.94 -10.56
N SER A 121 -5.94 0.43 -9.34
CA SER A 121 -4.85 -0.15 -8.56
C SER A 121 -5.33 -1.34 -7.74
N ILE A 122 -4.43 -2.31 -7.55
CA ILE A 122 -4.57 -3.42 -6.62
C ILE A 122 -3.33 -3.43 -5.76
N LEU A 123 -3.50 -3.08 -4.49
CA LEU A 123 -2.46 -3.10 -3.48
C LEU A 123 -2.71 -4.29 -2.54
N LYS A 124 -1.69 -5.10 -2.32
CA LYS A 124 -1.69 -6.18 -1.34
C LYS A 124 -0.53 -6.00 -0.39
N ASN A 125 -0.79 -6.01 0.89
CA ASN A 125 0.21 -5.96 1.95
C ASN A 125 0.09 -7.21 2.81
N HIS A 126 1.21 -7.76 3.17
CA HIS A 126 1.34 -8.64 4.31
C HIS A 126 2.09 -7.87 5.40
N ASN A 127 1.48 -7.70 6.57
CA ASN A 127 1.94 -6.78 7.60
C ASN A 127 2.44 -7.52 8.84
N LEU A 128 3.33 -6.88 9.58
CA LEU A 128 3.57 -7.27 10.96
C LEU A 128 2.41 -6.80 11.85
N VAL A 129 1.81 -7.71 12.59
CA VAL A 129 0.63 -7.45 13.43
C VAL A 129 0.87 -6.36 14.46
N ASP A 130 2.04 -6.31 15.06
CA ASP A 130 2.41 -5.34 16.08
C ASP A 130 3.91 -5.07 16.02
N TYR A 131 4.30 -4.00 15.35
CA TYR A 131 5.71 -3.62 15.22
C TYR A 131 6.39 -3.40 16.57
N GLN A 132 5.74 -2.68 17.49
CA GLN A 132 6.33 -2.38 18.79
C GLN A 132 6.57 -3.65 19.58
N LYS A 133 5.58 -4.54 19.62
CA LYS A 133 5.65 -5.80 20.36
C LYS A 133 6.68 -6.74 19.73
N THR A 134 6.74 -6.81 18.41
CA THR A 134 7.71 -7.64 17.69
C THR A 134 9.14 -7.21 17.98
N PHE A 135 9.45 -5.92 17.85
CA PHE A 135 10.80 -5.41 18.12
C PHE A 135 11.15 -5.43 19.60
N TYR A 136 10.20 -5.11 20.49
CA TYR A 136 10.43 -5.18 21.92
C TYR A 136 10.71 -6.61 22.36
N SER A 137 9.92 -7.59 21.92
CA SER A 137 10.16 -9.00 22.24
C SER A 137 11.47 -9.50 21.64
N ALA A 138 11.81 -9.15 20.41
CA ALA A 138 13.08 -9.53 19.79
C ALA A 138 14.31 -8.98 20.54
N ALA A 139 14.17 -7.81 21.19
CA ALA A 139 15.24 -7.22 21.99
C ALA A 139 15.31 -7.78 23.42
N THR A 140 14.17 -8.14 24.03
CA THR A 140 14.09 -8.46 25.45
C THR A 140 13.84 -9.94 25.75
N PHE A 141 13.53 -10.74 24.74
CA PHE A 141 13.30 -12.17 24.92
C PHE A 141 14.57 -12.87 25.41
N ASN A 142 14.39 -13.91 26.23
CA ASN A 142 15.51 -14.64 26.84
C ASN A 142 16.40 -15.26 25.74
N PRO A 143 17.68 -14.84 25.61
CA PRO A 143 18.58 -15.30 24.55
C PRO A 143 19.04 -16.76 24.69
N THR A 144 18.69 -17.42 25.80
CA THR A 144 19.01 -18.84 25.99
C THR A 144 17.97 -19.77 25.37
N TYR A 145 16.87 -19.24 24.83
CA TYR A 145 15.84 -20.02 24.18
C TYR A 145 16.22 -20.38 22.74
N PRO A 146 15.68 -21.51 22.21
CA PRO A 146 15.93 -21.93 20.83
C PRO A 146 15.23 -21.01 19.81
N ASN A 147 15.76 -20.98 18.60
CA ASN A 147 15.15 -20.31 17.45
C ASN A 147 14.23 -21.21 16.61
N HIS A 148 13.78 -22.32 17.18
CA HIS A 148 12.89 -23.30 16.55
C HIS A 148 11.83 -23.77 17.54
N LYS A 149 10.75 -24.36 17.00
CA LYS A 149 9.72 -25.01 17.81
C LYS A 149 10.25 -26.27 18.46
N ASP A 150 9.68 -26.59 19.62
CA ASP A 150 9.86 -27.91 20.23
C ASP A 150 9.41 -29.00 19.22
N PRO A 151 10.28 -29.97 18.90
CA PRO A 151 9.99 -30.99 17.88
C PRO A 151 8.89 -31.98 18.29
N VAL A 152 8.58 -32.10 19.60
CA VAL A 152 7.58 -33.02 20.10
C VAL A 152 6.21 -32.34 20.16
N THR A 153 6.15 -31.17 20.75
CA THR A 153 4.89 -30.41 20.96
C THR A 153 4.52 -29.49 19.81
N ASN A 154 5.44 -29.24 18.85
CA ASN A 154 5.31 -28.28 17.77
C ASN A 154 4.92 -26.87 18.25
N SER A 155 5.28 -26.53 19.49
CA SER A 155 5.02 -25.25 20.11
C SER A 155 6.29 -24.41 20.24
N TRP A 156 6.13 -23.07 20.29
CA TRP A 156 7.22 -22.17 20.61
C TRP A 156 7.42 -22.09 22.11
N ASP A 157 8.66 -22.15 22.57
CA ASP A 157 8.99 -21.86 23.97
C ASP A 157 8.67 -20.38 24.30
N GLY A 158 8.25 -20.11 25.53
CA GLY A 158 7.99 -18.76 26.02
C GLY A 158 6.64 -18.17 25.61
N ILE A 159 5.73 -18.99 25.09
CA ILE A 159 4.33 -18.60 24.89
C ILE A 159 3.56 -18.92 26.15
N THR A 160 3.13 -17.89 26.87
CA THR A 160 2.23 -18.02 28.01
C THR A 160 1.11 -17.00 27.91
N THR A 161 -0.09 -17.38 28.32
CA THR A 161 -1.28 -16.52 28.36
C THR A 161 -1.14 -15.32 29.31
N ALA A 162 -0.18 -15.37 30.23
CA ALA A 162 0.06 -14.34 31.24
C ALA A 162 1.29 -13.48 30.99
N SER A 163 2.13 -13.79 29.98
CA SER A 163 3.36 -13.05 29.72
C SER A 163 3.14 -11.97 28.65
N GLN A 164 3.64 -10.76 28.93
CA GLN A 164 3.70 -9.70 27.93
C GLN A 164 4.84 -9.92 26.90
N ILE A 165 5.78 -10.80 27.21
CA ILE A 165 6.92 -11.14 26.35
C ILE A 165 6.61 -12.47 25.68
N THR A 166 6.28 -12.40 24.42
CA THR A 166 6.05 -13.56 23.57
C THR A 166 7.29 -13.83 22.73
N ASN A 167 7.57 -15.09 22.41
CA ASN A 167 8.65 -15.44 21.50
C ASN A 167 8.49 -14.66 20.16
N PRO A 168 9.49 -13.85 19.75
CA PRO A 168 9.37 -13.01 18.56
C PRO A 168 9.18 -13.81 17.27
N LEU A 169 9.72 -15.05 17.21
CA LEU A 169 9.54 -15.92 16.03
C LEU A 169 8.12 -16.52 15.96
N ALA A 170 7.42 -16.60 17.09
CA ALA A 170 6.01 -16.97 17.08
C ALA A 170 5.15 -15.89 16.42
N TRP A 171 5.46 -14.60 16.63
CA TRP A 171 4.79 -13.48 15.96
C TRP A 171 4.96 -13.51 14.44
N MET A 172 6.07 -14.07 13.95
CA MET A 172 6.28 -14.26 12.51
C MET A 172 5.36 -15.31 11.87
N GLN A 173 4.48 -15.95 12.66
CA GLN A 173 3.48 -16.92 12.18
C GLN A 173 2.07 -16.33 12.10
N VAL A 174 1.93 -15.07 12.43
CA VAL A 174 0.65 -14.38 12.32
C VAL A 174 0.51 -13.87 10.90
N ASP A 175 -0.60 -14.20 10.27
CA ASP A 175 -0.99 -13.63 8.99
C ASP A 175 -1.79 -12.36 9.24
N ASP A 176 -1.39 -11.26 8.63
CA ASP A 176 -2.08 -9.96 8.68
C ASP A 176 -2.05 -9.34 7.27
N ASP A 177 -3.09 -9.64 6.52
CA ASP A 177 -3.20 -9.30 5.12
C ASP A 177 -4.19 -8.16 4.90
N ASP A 178 -3.73 -7.15 4.15
CA ASP A 178 -4.56 -6.08 3.65
C ASP A 178 -4.57 -6.10 2.12
N ALA A 179 -5.74 -6.03 1.52
CA ALA A 179 -5.90 -5.84 0.09
C ALA A 179 -6.80 -4.64 -0.19
N THR A 180 -6.31 -3.74 -1.03
CA THR A 180 -7.09 -2.59 -1.50
C THR A 180 -7.20 -2.63 -3.01
N SER A 181 -8.42 -2.71 -3.51
CA SER A 181 -8.74 -2.55 -4.93
C SER A 181 -9.41 -1.20 -5.14
N HIS A 182 -8.86 -0.41 -6.04
CA HIS A 182 -9.36 0.92 -6.37
C HIS A 182 -9.56 1.05 -7.88
N ILE A 183 -10.70 1.57 -8.29
CA ILE A 183 -10.95 2.04 -9.64
C ILE A 183 -11.58 3.42 -9.59
N SER A 184 -11.06 4.34 -10.40
CA SER A 184 -11.62 5.67 -10.60
C SER A 184 -11.69 5.95 -12.09
N THR A 185 -12.83 6.39 -12.55
CA THR A 185 -13.06 6.77 -13.94
C THR A 185 -13.70 8.15 -14.00
N HIS A 186 -13.35 8.93 -15.02
CA HIS A 186 -14.02 10.19 -15.28
C HIS A 186 -14.17 10.45 -16.78
N ALA A 187 -15.21 11.20 -17.10
CA ALA A 187 -15.47 11.71 -18.42
C ALA A 187 -15.77 13.21 -18.33
N ARG A 188 -15.16 13.98 -19.20
CA ARG A 188 -15.43 15.41 -19.37
C ARG A 188 -15.78 15.68 -20.82
N PHE A 189 -16.94 16.25 -21.05
CA PHE A 189 -17.42 16.66 -22.35
C PHE A 189 -17.52 18.18 -22.37
N THR A 190 -16.80 18.82 -23.26
CA THR A 190 -16.77 20.28 -23.42
C THR A 190 -17.37 20.64 -24.75
N PHE A 191 -18.38 21.48 -24.74
CA PHE A 191 -19.04 22.03 -25.91
C PHE A 191 -18.73 23.53 -25.99
N ASN A 192 -17.99 23.95 -27.02
CA ASN A 192 -17.72 25.33 -27.31
C ASN A 192 -18.85 25.88 -28.21
N LEU A 193 -19.98 26.22 -27.57
CA LEU A 193 -21.23 26.60 -28.26
C LEU A 193 -21.08 27.88 -29.07
N MET A 194 -20.32 28.83 -28.54
CA MET A 194 -19.91 30.10 -29.19
C MET A 194 -18.53 30.49 -28.65
N LYS A 195 -17.89 31.50 -29.24
CA LYS A 195 -16.61 32.02 -28.76
C LYS A 195 -16.65 32.43 -27.29
N GLU A 196 -17.80 32.93 -26.84
CA GLU A 196 -18.04 33.44 -25.51
C GLU A 196 -18.72 32.41 -24.58
N LEU A 197 -19.33 31.33 -25.12
CA LEU A 197 -20.19 30.42 -24.36
C LEU A 197 -19.68 29.00 -24.43
N LYS A 198 -19.39 28.44 -23.25
CA LYS A 198 -18.86 27.09 -23.07
C LYS A 198 -19.72 26.29 -22.10
N LEU A 199 -20.13 25.10 -22.49
CA LEU A 199 -20.77 24.11 -21.62
C LEU A 199 -19.81 22.96 -21.34
N VAL A 200 -19.67 22.59 -20.07
CA VAL A 200 -18.90 21.43 -19.64
C VAL A 200 -19.82 20.49 -18.86
N LEU A 201 -19.82 19.23 -19.29
CA LEU A 201 -20.42 18.13 -18.54
C LEU A 201 -19.29 17.27 -17.98
N PHE A 202 -19.31 17.00 -16.71
CA PHE A 202 -18.32 16.15 -16.05
C PHE A 202 -19.01 15.07 -15.26
N GLY A 203 -18.50 13.85 -15.35
CA GLY A 203 -18.90 12.73 -14.53
C GLY A 203 -17.68 11.97 -14.03
N ALA A 204 -17.70 11.54 -12.77
CA ALA A 204 -16.68 10.70 -12.17
C ALA A 204 -17.32 9.59 -11.34
N TYR A 205 -16.73 8.41 -11.39
CA TYR A 205 -17.10 7.26 -10.58
C TYR A 205 -15.86 6.69 -9.92
N THR A 206 -15.95 6.45 -8.62
CA THR A 206 -14.88 5.83 -7.84
C THR A 206 -15.45 4.66 -7.05
N TYR A 207 -14.74 3.54 -7.09
CA TYR A 207 -15.06 2.35 -6.33
C TYR A 207 -13.82 1.83 -5.61
N ASN A 208 -13.96 1.61 -4.30
CA ASN A 208 -12.92 1.07 -3.44
C ASN A 208 -13.43 -0.17 -2.72
N ILE A 209 -12.61 -1.21 -2.69
CA ILE A 209 -12.78 -2.35 -1.81
C ILE A 209 -11.52 -2.43 -0.95
N VAL A 210 -11.71 -2.46 0.36
CA VAL A 210 -10.65 -2.72 1.33
C VAL A 210 -11.00 -4.01 2.07
N GLU A 211 -10.13 -4.99 1.97
CA GLU A 211 -10.25 -6.28 2.65
C GLU A 211 -9.10 -6.39 3.65
N ASN A 212 -9.43 -6.70 4.89
CA ASN A 212 -8.49 -6.93 5.96
C ASN A 212 -8.72 -8.32 6.52
N SER A 213 -7.67 -9.10 6.70
CA SER A 213 -7.74 -10.40 7.33
C SER A 213 -6.57 -10.61 8.27
N GLN A 214 -6.85 -11.17 9.45
CA GLN A 214 -5.83 -11.48 10.43
C GLN A 214 -6.09 -12.87 10.99
N TYR A 215 -5.03 -13.67 11.10
CA TYR A 215 -5.07 -14.97 11.70
C TYR A 215 -3.93 -15.14 12.72
N LEU A 216 -4.28 -15.29 13.99
CA LEU A 216 -3.38 -15.61 15.07
C LEU A 216 -3.53 -17.11 15.39
N PRO A 217 -2.54 -17.95 15.09
CA PRO A 217 -2.58 -19.36 15.41
C PRO A 217 -2.47 -19.60 16.92
N THR A 218 -2.91 -20.77 17.38
CA THR A 218 -2.80 -21.18 18.80
C THR A 218 -1.35 -21.27 19.28
N SER A 219 -0.39 -21.37 18.38
CA SER A 219 1.04 -21.28 18.67
C SER A 219 1.49 -19.87 19.11
N VAL A 220 0.68 -18.84 18.89
CA VAL A 220 0.93 -17.44 19.25
C VAL A 220 -0.04 -16.94 20.31
N TRP A 221 -1.30 -17.33 20.18
CA TRP A 221 -2.38 -16.92 21.08
C TRP A 221 -3.19 -18.14 21.53
N ALA A 222 -3.26 -18.39 22.82
CA ALA A 222 -3.76 -19.67 23.39
C ALA A 222 -5.11 -20.14 22.83
N ASN A 223 -6.02 -19.22 22.50
CA ASN A 223 -7.34 -19.55 21.96
C ASN A 223 -7.39 -19.48 20.42
N GLY A 224 -6.30 -19.03 19.78
CA GLY A 224 -6.33 -18.62 18.38
C GLY A 224 -7.28 -17.44 18.15
N GLN A 225 -7.11 -16.74 17.09
CA GLN A 225 -8.03 -15.66 16.67
C GLN A 225 -8.03 -15.54 15.16
N ALA A 226 -9.20 -15.37 14.56
CA ALA A 226 -9.32 -15.05 13.14
C ALA A 226 -10.28 -13.88 12.96
N TYR A 227 -9.89 -12.95 12.12
CA TYR A 227 -10.71 -11.81 11.73
C TYR A 227 -10.68 -11.63 10.23
N LYS A 228 -11.82 -11.30 9.64
CA LYS A 228 -11.92 -10.87 8.25
C LYS A 228 -12.94 -9.75 8.14
N GLY A 229 -12.53 -8.65 7.53
CA GLY A 229 -13.37 -7.48 7.27
C GLY A 229 -13.31 -7.09 5.81
N THR A 230 -14.42 -6.56 5.30
CA THR A 230 -14.49 -5.96 3.96
C THR A 230 -15.25 -4.65 4.06
N LYS A 231 -14.64 -3.59 3.55
CA LYS A 231 -15.27 -2.27 3.41
C LYS A 231 -15.36 -1.92 1.94
N LYS A 232 -16.55 -1.55 1.49
CA LYS A 232 -16.80 -1.05 0.14
C LYS A 232 -17.18 0.42 0.22
N MET A 233 -16.70 1.21 -0.71
CA MET A 233 -17.01 2.63 -0.82
C MET A 233 -17.22 2.96 -2.29
N GLU A 234 -18.33 3.60 -2.58
CA GLU A 234 -18.68 4.07 -3.91
C GLU A 234 -18.90 5.57 -3.88
N SER A 235 -18.42 6.26 -4.89
CA SER A 235 -18.69 7.69 -5.08
C SER A 235 -19.05 7.94 -6.54
N LEU A 236 -20.15 8.62 -6.75
CA LEU A 236 -20.59 9.11 -8.06
C LEU A 236 -20.69 10.62 -8.00
N LEU A 237 -20.01 11.31 -8.89
CA LEU A 237 -20.04 12.76 -9.05
C LEU A 237 -20.47 13.12 -10.47
N GLY A 238 -21.43 14.01 -10.59
CA GLY A 238 -21.82 14.60 -11.86
C GLY A 238 -21.93 16.11 -11.73
N ASN A 239 -21.35 16.88 -12.66
CA ASN A 239 -21.57 18.30 -12.69
C ASN A 239 -21.76 18.84 -14.11
N MET A 240 -22.49 19.95 -14.18
CA MET A 240 -22.72 20.73 -15.39
C MET A 240 -22.30 22.17 -15.12
N MET A 241 -21.44 22.70 -15.97
CA MET A 241 -20.89 24.03 -15.83
C MET A 241 -21.11 24.82 -17.12
N LEU A 242 -21.80 25.93 -17.05
CA LEU A 242 -22.00 26.86 -18.15
C LEU A 242 -21.20 28.14 -17.86
N THR A 243 -20.29 28.49 -18.76
CA THR A 243 -19.43 29.66 -18.64
C THR A 243 -19.69 30.61 -19.82
N TYR A 244 -19.98 31.87 -19.51
CA TYR A 244 -20.09 32.94 -20.51
C TYR A 244 -19.06 34.03 -20.25
N LYS A 245 -18.20 34.31 -21.23
CA LYS A 245 -17.13 35.31 -21.12
C LYS A 245 -17.23 36.28 -22.28
N LYS A 246 -17.37 37.57 -22.00
CA LYS A 246 -17.42 38.61 -23.02
C LYS A 246 -16.71 39.89 -22.60
N GLY A 247 -15.82 40.34 -23.44
CA GLY A 247 -15.20 41.64 -23.36
C GLY A 247 -15.97 42.67 -24.21
N TRP A 248 -16.28 43.83 -23.66
CA TRP A 248 -16.88 44.94 -24.39
C TRP A 248 -16.21 46.25 -23.98
N LYS A 249 -15.44 46.79 -24.88
CA LYS A 249 -14.60 48.00 -24.67
C LYS A 249 -13.65 47.80 -23.47
N LYS A 250 -13.91 48.51 -22.38
CA LYS A 250 -13.14 48.43 -21.11
C LYS A 250 -13.76 47.51 -20.08
N HIS A 251 -14.87 46.84 -20.39
CA HIS A 251 -15.60 45.97 -19.50
C HIS A 251 -15.38 44.53 -19.90
N PHE A 252 -15.25 43.67 -18.89
CA PHE A 252 -15.15 42.22 -19.06
C PHE A 252 -16.18 41.55 -18.16
N PHE A 253 -17.00 40.68 -18.74
CA PHE A 253 -18.00 39.88 -18.02
C PHE A 253 -17.55 38.42 -18.05
N ASP A 254 -17.50 37.81 -16.89
CA ASP A 254 -17.28 36.37 -16.68
C ASP A 254 -18.38 35.85 -15.77
N VAL A 255 -19.28 35.04 -16.30
CA VAL A 255 -20.41 34.46 -15.58
C VAL A 255 -20.31 32.96 -15.63
N LEU A 256 -20.43 32.33 -14.46
CA LEU A 256 -20.40 30.91 -14.28
C LEU A 256 -21.71 30.45 -13.62
N ALA A 257 -22.39 29.47 -14.22
CA ALA A 257 -23.44 28.70 -13.61
C ALA A 257 -22.98 27.26 -13.42
N LEU A 258 -23.12 26.71 -12.23
CA LEU A 258 -22.72 25.33 -11.85
C LEU A 258 -23.91 24.61 -11.20
N ALA A 259 -24.14 23.39 -11.67
CA ALA A 259 -24.98 22.41 -10.97
C ALA A 259 -24.15 21.14 -10.70
N GLU A 260 -24.20 20.62 -9.49
CA GLU A 260 -23.45 19.44 -9.07
C GLU A 260 -24.35 18.48 -8.30
N LEU A 261 -24.15 17.19 -8.56
CA LEU A 261 -24.75 16.09 -7.82
C LEU A 261 -23.66 15.12 -7.39
N GLN A 262 -23.60 14.81 -6.10
CA GLN A 262 -22.71 13.80 -5.55
C GLN A 262 -23.49 12.79 -4.73
N LYS A 263 -23.12 11.52 -4.86
CA LYS A 263 -23.61 10.41 -4.06
C LYS A 263 -22.41 9.59 -3.56
N GLU A 264 -22.40 9.32 -2.25
CA GLU A 264 -21.43 8.44 -1.61
C GLU A 264 -22.19 7.34 -0.83
N THR A 265 -21.62 6.14 -0.86
CA THR A 265 -22.20 4.96 -0.17
C THR A 265 -21.10 4.15 0.48
#